data_3212399282590dca857dd4e5f16efa05
#
_entry.id   3212399282590dca857dd4e5f16efa05
#
_cell.length_a   1.000
_cell.length_b   1.000
_cell.length_c   1.000
_cell.angle_alpha   90.00
_cell.angle_beta   90.00
_cell.angle_gamma   90.00
#
_symmetry.space_group_name_H-M   'P 1'
#
loop_
_entity.id
_entity.type
_entity.pdbx_description
1 polymer ?
#
loop_
_entity_poly.entity_id
_entity_poly.type
_entity_poly.pdbx_seq_one_letter_code
_entity_poly.pdbx_strand_id
1 'polypeptide(L)'
;YMLNNRLGVDFNYYVNKTKDLLTLQTFKNPIGGINNYWTNGGEIKNEGFELSVTAKPVVTRNWNVEVGASVGHYANKVTKLPDGDYTSSVYGDNNILTSVGNPVGLFYGYKTAGVFATDAEAKAAGKDGYLYMEDNAGLRNDFKAGDVHFIDQNNDGKISELDKVVIGDPN
;
A
#
# COMPACT_ATOMS: atom_id res chain seq x y z
N TYR A 1 -25.57 -24.82 -15.63
CA TYR A 1 -26.11 -24.34 -16.90
C TYR A 1 -27.62 -24.29 -16.84
N MET A 2 -28.20 -23.24 -17.36
CA MET A 2 -29.64 -22.96 -17.36
C MET A 2 -30.12 -22.71 -18.80
N LEU A 3 -31.48 -22.71 -19.02
CA LEU A 3 -32.08 -22.38 -20.30
C LEU A 3 -31.56 -23.19 -21.50
N ASN A 4 -31.58 -24.53 -21.39
CA ASN A 4 -31.05 -25.43 -22.43
C ASN A 4 -29.61 -25.14 -22.83
N ASN A 5 -28.71 -24.98 -21.85
CA ASN A 5 -27.32 -24.65 -22.03
C ASN A 5 -27.05 -23.25 -22.66
N ARG A 6 -28.03 -22.34 -22.59
CA ARG A 6 -27.85 -20.97 -23.10
C ARG A 6 -27.32 -19.98 -22.06
N LEU A 7 -27.35 -20.34 -20.77
CA LEU A 7 -26.85 -19.52 -19.70
C LEU A 7 -25.98 -20.37 -18.77
N GLY A 8 -24.75 -19.98 -18.62
CA GLY A 8 -23.78 -20.50 -17.62
C GLY A 8 -23.49 -19.42 -16.60
N VAL A 9 -23.48 -19.78 -15.33
CA VAL A 9 -23.06 -18.92 -14.24
C VAL A 9 -22.14 -19.74 -13.35
N ASP A 10 -20.95 -19.22 -13.10
CA ASP A 10 -19.97 -19.75 -12.17
C ASP A 10 -19.68 -18.71 -11.10
N PHE A 11 -19.82 -19.12 -9.85
CA PHE A 11 -19.48 -18.28 -8.70
C PHE A 11 -18.55 -19.04 -7.77
N ASN A 12 -17.39 -18.45 -7.50
CA ASN A 12 -16.40 -18.95 -6.56
C ASN A 12 -16.17 -17.93 -5.44
N TYR A 13 -16.18 -18.40 -4.21
CA TYR A 13 -15.72 -17.64 -3.06
C TYR A 13 -14.62 -18.42 -2.36
N TYR A 14 -13.53 -17.74 -2.00
CA TYR A 14 -12.40 -18.40 -1.35
C TYR A 14 -11.87 -17.59 -0.18
N VAL A 15 -11.34 -18.31 0.79
CA VAL A 15 -10.61 -17.76 1.94
C VAL A 15 -9.36 -18.60 2.15
N ASN A 16 -8.21 -18.01 1.95
CA ASN A 16 -6.92 -18.66 2.16
C ASN A 16 -6.18 -18.01 3.33
N LYS A 17 -5.66 -18.82 4.23
CA LYS A 17 -4.78 -18.37 5.31
C LYS A 17 -3.42 -19.00 5.15
N THR A 18 -2.40 -18.18 5.05
CA THR A 18 -1.00 -18.61 5.05
C THR A 18 -0.38 -18.26 6.39
N LYS A 19 0.24 -19.24 7.02
CA LYS A 19 0.90 -19.08 8.33
C LYS A 19 2.39 -19.34 8.18
N ASP A 20 3.13 -18.95 9.21
CA ASP A 20 4.57 -19.19 9.32
C ASP A 20 5.36 -18.65 8.12
N LEU A 21 4.90 -17.52 7.58
CA LEU A 21 5.60 -16.81 6.51
C LEU A 21 6.98 -16.38 7.00
N LEU A 22 7.97 -16.52 6.13
CA LEU A 22 9.28 -15.94 6.34
C LEU A 22 9.18 -14.42 6.17
N THR A 23 9.57 -13.70 7.22
CA THR A 23 9.64 -12.24 7.25
C THR A 23 11.07 -11.81 7.54
N LEU A 24 11.55 -10.80 6.82
CA LEU A 24 12.84 -10.17 7.09
C LEU A 24 12.64 -9.12 8.17
N GLN A 25 13.28 -9.31 9.31
CA GLN A 25 13.20 -8.42 10.45
C GLN A 25 14.53 -7.71 10.69
N THR A 26 14.46 -6.51 11.27
CA THR A 26 15.64 -5.73 11.63
C THR A 26 15.87 -5.84 13.13
N PHE A 27 17.09 -6.15 13.54
CA PHE A 27 17.46 -6.10 14.95
C PHE A 27 17.35 -4.69 15.49
N LYS A 28 16.66 -4.52 16.61
CA LYS A 28 16.60 -3.22 17.33
C LYS A 28 17.97 -2.79 17.85
N ASN A 29 18.82 -3.77 18.16
CA ASN A 29 20.21 -3.54 18.56
C ASN A 29 21.10 -4.47 17.73
N PRO A 30 21.72 -4.00 16.65
CA PRO A 30 22.58 -4.80 15.80
C PRO A 30 23.74 -5.42 16.60
N ILE A 31 23.93 -6.73 16.49
CA ILE A 31 25.02 -7.45 17.12
C ILE A 31 25.97 -7.96 16.05
N GLY A 32 27.26 -7.61 16.16
CA GLY A 32 28.28 -8.13 15.25
C GLY A 32 28.12 -7.73 13.79
N GLY A 33 27.47 -6.58 13.51
CA GLY A 33 27.26 -6.08 12.14
C GLY A 33 26.06 -6.73 11.41
N ILE A 34 25.35 -7.66 12.04
CA ILE A 34 24.12 -8.24 11.48
C ILE A 34 22.97 -7.32 11.84
N ASN A 35 22.35 -6.72 10.81
CA ASN A 35 21.23 -5.80 10.98
C ASN A 35 19.88 -6.47 10.77
N ASN A 36 19.82 -7.53 9.94
CA ASN A 36 18.57 -8.19 9.56
C ASN A 36 18.65 -9.70 9.76
N TYR A 37 17.52 -10.31 10.04
CA TYR A 37 17.40 -11.76 10.15
C TYR A 37 16.06 -12.24 9.61
N TRP A 38 16.02 -13.47 9.15
CA TRP A 38 14.79 -14.11 8.73
C TRP A 38 14.11 -14.81 9.91
N THR A 39 12.83 -14.57 10.09
CA THR A 39 12.02 -15.24 11.12
C THR A 39 10.72 -15.77 10.52
N ASN A 40 10.20 -16.83 11.12
CA ASN A 40 8.90 -17.39 10.80
C ASN A 40 7.85 -16.84 11.76
N GLY A 41 6.61 -16.74 11.32
CA GLY A 41 5.49 -16.43 12.19
C GLY A 41 4.56 -15.34 11.67
N GLY A 42 4.84 -14.79 10.49
CA GLY A 42 3.90 -13.92 9.78
C GLY A 42 2.67 -14.72 9.34
N GLU A 43 1.49 -14.11 9.41
CA GLU A 43 0.26 -14.69 8.89
C GLU A 43 -0.46 -13.71 7.98
N ILE A 44 -0.95 -14.21 6.84
CA ILE A 44 -1.74 -13.46 5.87
C ILE A 44 -3.04 -14.21 5.59
N LYS A 45 -4.13 -13.47 5.51
CA LYS A 45 -5.43 -13.92 5.03
C LYS A 45 -5.71 -13.30 3.67
N ASN A 46 -6.04 -14.13 2.69
CA ASN A 46 -6.55 -13.70 1.40
C ASN A 46 -7.99 -14.18 1.26
N GLU A 47 -8.89 -13.31 0.86
CA GLU A 47 -10.27 -13.65 0.57
C GLU A 47 -10.72 -12.96 -0.70
N GLY A 48 -11.60 -13.62 -1.44
CA GLY A 48 -12.10 -13.04 -2.67
C GLY A 48 -13.27 -13.81 -3.25
N PHE A 49 -13.86 -13.24 -4.28
CA PHE A 49 -14.87 -13.89 -5.09
C PHE A 49 -14.59 -13.70 -6.56
N GLU A 50 -15.09 -14.63 -7.34
CA GLU A 50 -15.08 -14.60 -8.80
C GLU A 50 -16.48 -14.98 -9.30
N LEU A 51 -17.01 -14.22 -10.22
CA LEU A 51 -18.27 -14.47 -10.89
C LEU A 51 -18.03 -14.44 -12.40
N SER A 52 -18.37 -15.52 -13.06
CA SER A 52 -18.35 -15.61 -14.52
C SER A 52 -19.76 -15.93 -15.04
N VAL A 53 -20.19 -15.19 -16.04
CA VAL A 53 -21.47 -15.38 -16.73
C VAL A 53 -21.22 -15.56 -18.21
N THR A 54 -21.72 -16.64 -18.77
CA THR A 54 -21.67 -16.93 -20.20
C THR A 54 -23.09 -17.10 -20.73
N ALA A 55 -23.45 -16.41 -21.80
CA ALA A 55 -24.76 -16.49 -22.41
C ALA A 55 -24.66 -16.74 -23.91
N LYS A 56 -25.58 -17.55 -24.43
CA LYS A 56 -25.79 -17.82 -25.87
C LYS A 56 -27.12 -17.23 -26.30
N PRO A 57 -27.20 -15.89 -26.52
CA PRO A 57 -28.46 -15.24 -26.82
C PRO A 57 -29.06 -15.67 -28.17
N VAL A 58 -28.20 -16.02 -29.13
CA VAL A 58 -28.64 -16.46 -30.46
C VAL A 58 -28.01 -17.81 -30.77
N VAL A 59 -28.89 -18.80 -30.96
CA VAL A 59 -28.48 -20.14 -31.44
C VAL A 59 -29.48 -20.54 -32.54
N THR A 60 -29.06 -20.39 -33.77
CA THR A 60 -29.83 -20.74 -34.98
C THR A 60 -28.97 -21.61 -35.90
N ARG A 61 -29.54 -22.08 -37.01
CA ARG A 61 -28.79 -22.87 -37.99
C ARG A 61 -27.59 -22.14 -38.59
N ASN A 62 -27.69 -20.82 -38.73
CA ASN A 62 -26.69 -19.99 -39.41
C ASN A 62 -25.91 -19.08 -38.45
N TRP A 63 -26.39 -18.89 -37.21
CA TRP A 63 -25.81 -17.98 -36.24
C TRP A 63 -25.72 -18.63 -34.87
N ASN A 64 -24.53 -18.57 -34.29
CA ASN A 64 -24.27 -18.92 -32.91
C ASN A 64 -23.49 -17.79 -32.28
N VAL A 65 -24.13 -17.04 -31.37
CA VAL A 65 -23.53 -15.92 -30.67
C VAL A 65 -23.36 -16.31 -29.21
N GLU A 66 -22.15 -16.23 -28.73
CA GLU A 66 -21.78 -16.45 -27.33
C GLU A 66 -21.17 -15.17 -26.78
N VAL A 67 -21.60 -14.73 -25.64
CA VAL A 67 -21.08 -13.60 -24.90
C VAL A 67 -20.75 -14.02 -23.47
N GLY A 68 -19.63 -13.55 -22.95
CA GLY A 68 -19.19 -13.84 -21.60
C GLY A 68 -18.68 -12.58 -20.91
N ALA A 69 -18.88 -12.52 -19.62
CA ALA A 69 -18.30 -11.52 -18.74
C ALA A 69 -17.85 -12.18 -17.45
N SER A 70 -16.74 -11.71 -16.90
CA SER A 70 -16.27 -12.13 -15.59
C SER A 70 -15.90 -10.91 -14.76
N VAL A 71 -16.13 -11.02 -13.46
CA VAL A 71 -15.70 -10.05 -12.46
C VAL A 71 -15.11 -10.81 -11.28
N GLY A 72 -13.98 -10.33 -10.78
CA GLY A 72 -13.35 -10.87 -9.58
C GLY A 72 -12.90 -9.71 -8.69
N HIS A 73 -12.92 -9.97 -7.41
CA HIS A 73 -12.34 -9.09 -6.40
C HIS A 73 -11.63 -9.92 -5.35
N TYR A 74 -10.48 -9.46 -4.92
CA TYR A 74 -9.76 -10.07 -3.81
C TYR A 74 -9.29 -9.00 -2.84
N ALA A 75 -9.12 -9.39 -1.59
CA ALA A 75 -8.50 -8.58 -0.56
C ALA A 75 -7.50 -9.44 0.21
N ASN A 76 -6.35 -8.87 0.54
CA ASN A 76 -5.41 -9.49 1.44
C ASN A 76 -5.31 -8.70 2.75
N LYS A 77 -4.96 -9.39 3.82
CA LYS A 77 -4.81 -8.78 5.14
C LYS A 77 -3.72 -9.50 5.93
N VAL A 78 -2.78 -8.74 6.43
CA VAL A 78 -1.82 -9.23 7.42
C VAL A 78 -2.56 -9.45 8.74
N THR A 79 -2.56 -10.68 9.24
CA THR A 79 -3.25 -11.04 10.49
C THR A 79 -2.31 -11.15 11.67
N LYS A 80 -1.01 -11.38 11.41
CA LYS A 80 0.01 -11.47 12.44
C LYS A 80 1.39 -11.11 11.89
N LEU A 81 2.18 -10.42 12.71
CA LEU A 81 3.60 -10.16 12.52
C LEU A 81 4.33 -10.48 13.84
N PRO A 82 5.46 -11.20 13.80
CA PRO A 82 6.18 -11.63 15.02
C PRO A 82 6.65 -10.46 15.86
N ASP A 83 7.24 -9.44 15.22
CA ASP A 83 7.91 -8.31 15.86
C ASP A 83 7.21 -6.96 15.63
N GLY A 84 5.93 -7.01 15.22
CA GLY A 84 5.11 -5.82 14.92
C GLY A 84 5.31 -5.28 13.51
N ASP A 85 4.79 -4.08 13.30
CA ASP A 85 4.83 -3.41 12.00
C ASP A 85 6.26 -3.06 11.59
N TYR A 86 6.55 -3.16 10.30
CA TYR A 86 7.86 -2.82 9.76
C TYR A 86 7.74 -2.13 8.40
N THR A 87 8.78 -1.34 8.08
CA THR A 87 8.96 -0.76 6.77
C THR A 87 10.06 -1.48 6.01
N SER A 88 9.91 -1.59 4.71
CA SER A 88 10.90 -2.14 3.80
C SER A 88 11.20 -1.16 2.67
N SER A 89 12.44 -1.23 2.16
CA SER A 89 12.90 -0.38 1.07
C SER A 89 12.84 -1.17 -0.23
N VAL A 90 12.27 -0.54 -1.26
CA VAL A 90 12.30 -1.07 -2.63
C VAL A 90 13.31 -0.31 -3.48
N TYR A 91 13.49 1.00 -3.24
CA TYR A 91 14.37 1.88 -4.01
C TYR A 91 15.19 2.84 -3.12
N GLY A 92 15.73 2.34 -2.01
CA GLY A 92 16.61 3.13 -1.16
C GLY A 92 15.97 3.73 0.09
N ASP A 93 14.71 4.12 0.05
CA ASP A 93 13.97 4.63 1.20
C ASP A 93 12.93 3.63 1.70
N ASN A 94 12.63 3.65 2.99
CA ASN A 94 11.61 2.82 3.61
C ASN A 94 10.21 3.30 3.20
N ASN A 95 9.78 2.91 2.01
CA ASN A 95 8.57 3.39 1.35
C ASN A 95 7.45 2.34 1.25
N ILE A 96 7.65 1.18 1.83
CA ILE A 96 6.64 0.12 1.90
C ILE A 96 6.40 -0.23 3.37
N LEU A 97 5.16 -0.07 3.82
CA LEU A 97 4.74 -0.45 5.17
C LEU A 97 4.03 -1.80 5.13
N THR A 98 4.43 -2.68 6.04
CA THR A 98 3.69 -3.90 6.35
C THR A 98 3.23 -3.83 7.80
N SER A 99 1.91 -3.82 8.01
CA SER A 99 1.30 -3.66 9.33
C SER A 99 0.13 -4.60 9.54
N VAL A 100 -0.08 -5.01 10.80
CA VAL A 100 -1.18 -5.90 11.16
C VAL A 100 -2.52 -5.19 10.94
N GLY A 101 -3.45 -5.90 10.32
CA GLY A 101 -4.78 -5.38 10.04
C GLY A 101 -4.94 -4.73 8.67
N ASN A 102 -3.85 -4.52 7.95
CA ASN A 102 -3.80 -3.88 6.64
C ASN A 102 -3.35 -4.84 5.54
N PRO A 103 -3.55 -4.50 4.26
CA PRO A 103 -2.94 -5.20 3.14
C PRO A 103 -1.42 -5.22 3.20
N VAL A 104 -0.83 -6.21 2.53
CA VAL A 104 0.63 -6.26 2.38
C VAL A 104 1.09 -5.22 1.38
N GLY A 105 2.17 -4.51 1.72
CA GLY A 105 2.85 -3.65 0.77
C GLY A 105 2.20 -2.28 0.57
N LEU A 106 1.66 -1.70 1.62
CA LEU A 106 1.14 -0.33 1.58
C LEU A 106 2.23 0.65 1.17
N PHE A 107 1.91 1.55 0.25
CA PHE A 107 2.79 2.67 -0.05
C PHE A 107 2.83 3.63 1.13
N TYR A 108 4.02 3.87 1.65
CA TYR A 108 4.27 4.66 2.85
C TYR A 108 5.21 5.81 2.54
N GLY A 109 4.79 7.03 2.79
CA GLY A 109 5.58 8.20 2.43
C GLY A 109 4.92 9.51 2.84
N TYR A 110 5.50 10.60 2.37
CA TYR A 110 5.00 11.93 2.64
C TYR A 110 3.81 12.28 1.74
N LYS A 111 2.79 12.84 2.35
CA LYS A 111 1.66 13.41 1.61
C LYS A 111 2.02 14.82 1.13
N THR A 112 1.61 15.16 -0.09
CA THR A 112 1.91 16.47 -0.68
C THR A 112 0.63 17.26 -0.95
N ALA A 113 0.72 18.58 -0.81
CA ALA A 113 -0.33 19.56 -1.15
C ALA A 113 -0.02 20.34 -2.44
N GLY A 114 0.95 19.86 -3.24
CA GLY A 114 1.39 20.53 -4.46
C GLY A 114 2.78 21.13 -4.31
N VAL A 115 2.95 22.35 -4.78
CA VAL A 115 4.22 23.11 -4.78
C VAL A 115 3.95 24.48 -4.16
N PHE A 116 4.86 24.98 -3.34
CA PHE A 116 4.77 26.34 -2.79
C PHE A 116 4.84 27.38 -3.91
N ALA A 117 3.79 28.21 -4.04
CA ALA A 117 3.78 29.25 -5.04
C ALA A 117 4.66 30.46 -4.65
N THR A 118 4.85 30.70 -3.35
CA THR A 118 5.64 31.82 -2.82
C THR A 118 6.40 31.45 -1.55
N ASP A 119 7.47 32.17 -1.26
CA ASP A 119 8.20 32.03 0.01
C ASP A 119 7.32 32.37 1.23
N ALA A 120 6.36 33.25 1.07
CA ALA A 120 5.42 33.58 2.12
C ALA A 120 4.52 32.41 2.49
N GLU A 121 4.11 31.60 1.50
CA GLU A 121 3.34 30.36 1.70
C GLU A 121 4.17 29.30 2.41
N ALA A 122 5.42 29.08 1.98
CA ALA A 122 6.33 28.13 2.63
C ALA A 122 6.63 28.53 4.08
N LYS A 123 6.74 29.83 4.36
CA LYS A 123 6.89 30.35 5.72
C LYS A 123 5.63 30.19 6.56
N ALA A 124 4.45 30.36 5.98
CA ALA A 124 3.18 30.19 6.68
C ALA A 124 2.87 28.71 7.00
N ALA A 125 3.45 27.78 6.27
CA ALA A 125 3.30 26.35 6.51
C ALA A 125 4.17 25.84 7.68
N GLY A 126 5.21 26.58 8.08
CA GLY A 126 6.03 26.24 9.23
C GLY A 126 5.50 26.86 10.52
N LYS A 127 5.85 26.29 11.65
CA LYS A 127 5.38 26.73 12.98
C LYS A 127 6.06 28.02 13.46
N ASP A 128 7.38 28.07 13.36
CA ASP A 128 8.22 29.17 13.86
C ASP A 128 9.14 29.72 12.74
N GLY A 129 8.63 29.82 11.52
CA GLY A 129 9.40 30.23 10.35
C GLY A 129 9.03 29.38 9.14
N TYR A 130 9.99 29.12 8.25
CA TYR A 130 9.76 28.24 7.12
C TYR A 130 9.53 26.79 7.56
N LEU A 131 8.64 26.09 6.88
CA LEU A 131 8.62 24.64 6.93
C LEU A 131 10.00 24.13 6.46
N TYR A 132 10.55 23.12 7.11
CA TYR A 132 11.90 22.62 6.81
C TYR A 132 12.01 21.10 6.93
N MET A 133 13.06 20.57 6.33
CA MET A 133 13.48 19.18 6.49
C MET A 133 14.98 19.19 6.87
N GLU A 134 15.39 18.26 7.71
CA GLU A 134 16.81 18.04 8.00
C GLU A 134 17.39 17.00 7.04
N ASP A 135 18.60 17.24 6.56
CA ASP A 135 19.34 16.27 5.77
C ASP A 135 19.96 15.17 6.67
N ASN A 136 20.67 14.21 6.05
CA ASN A 136 21.32 13.11 6.77
C ASN A 136 22.44 13.57 7.73
N ALA A 137 22.91 14.81 7.62
CA ALA A 137 23.89 15.43 8.52
C ALA A 137 23.22 16.26 9.63
N GLY A 138 21.87 16.32 9.64
CA GLY A 138 21.10 17.12 10.59
C GLY A 138 21.05 18.60 10.24
N LEU A 139 21.44 18.99 9.01
CA LEU A 139 21.37 20.38 8.56
C LEU A 139 19.97 20.72 8.14
N ARG A 140 19.48 21.85 8.63
CA ARG A 140 18.16 22.39 8.31
C ARG A 140 18.13 22.91 6.87
N ASN A 141 17.16 22.43 6.10
CA ASN A 141 16.86 22.91 4.75
C ASN A 141 15.42 23.46 4.73
N ASP A 142 15.31 24.78 4.63
CA ASP A 142 14.03 25.48 4.56
C ASP A 142 13.41 25.34 3.18
N PHE A 143 12.12 24.98 3.11
CA PHE A 143 11.36 24.99 1.88
C PHE A 143 11.07 26.42 1.40
N LYS A 144 11.04 26.61 0.08
CA LYS A 144 10.86 27.91 -0.59
C LYS A 144 9.87 27.78 -1.75
N ALA A 145 9.59 28.90 -2.38
CA ALA A 145 8.82 28.93 -3.62
C ALA A 145 9.43 27.97 -4.68
N GLY A 146 8.61 27.13 -5.27
CA GLY A 146 9.01 26.09 -6.23
C GLY A 146 9.29 24.72 -5.62
N ASP A 147 9.46 24.61 -4.32
CA ASP A 147 9.65 23.34 -3.65
C ASP A 147 8.32 22.59 -3.42
N VAL A 148 8.42 21.26 -3.27
CA VAL A 148 7.24 20.44 -2.96
C VAL A 148 6.69 20.80 -1.59
N HIS A 149 5.39 21.05 -1.53
CA HIS A 149 4.67 21.29 -0.29
C HIS A 149 4.30 19.96 0.36
N PHE A 150 5.17 19.44 1.22
CA PHE A 150 4.85 18.29 2.08
C PHE A 150 3.92 18.72 3.22
N ILE A 151 3.00 17.84 3.58
CA ILE A 151 2.07 18.09 4.69
C ILE A 151 2.72 17.64 5.99
N ASP A 152 2.91 18.59 6.90
CA ASP A 152 3.30 18.36 8.29
C ASP A 152 2.10 17.74 9.04
N GLN A 153 2.18 16.42 9.32
CA GLN A 153 1.07 15.66 9.90
C GLN A 153 0.90 15.90 11.40
N ASN A 154 1.99 16.20 12.08
CA ASN A 154 2.01 16.39 13.52
C ASN A 154 2.04 17.88 13.94
N ASN A 155 2.13 18.80 12.96
CA ASN A 155 2.21 20.25 13.14
C ASN A 155 3.37 20.70 14.02
N ASP A 156 4.54 20.07 13.87
CA ASP A 156 5.75 20.49 14.59
C ASP A 156 6.61 21.51 13.83
N GLY A 157 6.28 21.78 12.54
CA GLY A 157 6.96 22.73 11.67
C GLY A 157 8.16 22.13 10.94
N LYS A 158 8.34 20.80 11.03
CA LYS A 158 9.42 20.05 10.42
C LYS A 158 8.86 18.87 9.67
N ILE A 159 9.36 18.57 8.49
CA ILE A 159 9.07 17.32 7.79
C ILE A 159 10.09 16.26 8.20
N SER A 160 9.59 15.18 8.77
CA SER A 160 10.38 14.07 9.35
C SER A 160 9.73 12.72 9.10
N GLU A 161 10.34 11.64 9.56
CA GLU A 161 9.77 10.28 9.49
C GLU A 161 8.37 10.19 10.17
N LEU A 162 8.06 11.11 11.10
CA LEU A 162 6.78 11.15 11.81
C LEU A 162 5.62 11.66 10.93
N ASP A 163 5.93 12.28 9.79
CA ASP A 163 4.96 12.81 8.83
C ASP A 163 4.66 11.83 7.69
N LYS A 164 5.34 10.68 7.69
CA LYS A 164 5.03 9.61 6.75
C LYS A 164 3.70 8.96 7.10
N VAL A 165 2.88 8.76 6.10
CA VAL A 165 1.55 8.12 6.20
C VAL A 165 1.36 7.12 5.06
N VAL A 166 0.34 6.30 5.16
CA VAL A 166 -0.09 5.46 4.03
C VAL A 166 -0.64 6.37 2.93
N ILE A 167 0.00 6.34 1.77
CA ILE A 167 -0.35 7.15 0.60
C ILE A 167 -1.01 6.34 -0.51
N GLY A 168 -0.99 5.02 -0.42
CA GLY A 168 -1.62 4.13 -1.39
C GLY A 168 -1.74 2.70 -0.88
N ASP A 169 -2.72 2.00 -1.46
CA ASP A 169 -2.99 0.58 -1.25
C ASP A 169 -2.78 -0.14 -2.58
N PRO A 170 -2.03 -1.24 -2.63
CA PRO A 170 -1.77 -2.00 -3.85
C PRO A 170 -2.93 -2.92 -4.29
N ASN A 171 -4.04 -3.02 -3.52
CA ASN A 171 -5.22 -3.81 -3.85
C ASN A 171 -6.25 -3.07 -4.69
#